data_f677e544b148f01986dcd548fce33544
#
_entry.id   f677e544b148f01986dcd548fce33544
#
_cell.length_a   1.000
_cell.length_b   1.000
_cell.length_c   1.000
_cell.angle_alpha   90.00
_cell.angle_beta   90.00
_cell.angle_gamma   90.00
#
_symmetry.space_group_name_H-M   'P 1'
#
loop_
_entity.id
_entity.type
_entity.pdbx_description
1 polymer ?
#
loop_
_entity_poly.entity_id
_entity_poly.type
_entity_poly.pdbx_seq_one_letter_code
_entity_poly.pdbx_strand_id
1 'polypeptide(L)'
;MNDEKMQMPQPTRTELSILSILWDRGPSTVRDVHEALNKIEPSGYTTALKMLQVMHQKGQVKRDDAARAHVYAAAVSRDQTQNLFLTDLAERLFGGSTSRLVLQALGNAPNATQKDMESIRELLSRIDGE
;
A
#
# COMPACT_ATOMS: atom_id res chain seq x y z
N MET A 1 -13.27 -0.52 -20.88
CA MET A 1 -13.89 -1.61 -20.77
C MET A 1 -13.20 -2.76 -20.21
N ASN A 2 -12.49 -3.44 -20.96
CA ASN A 2 -11.82 -4.62 -20.46
C ASN A 2 -10.63 -4.31 -19.61
N ASP A 3 -10.11 -3.12 -19.73
CA ASP A 3 -8.95 -2.72 -18.94
C ASP A 3 -9.24 -2.76 -17.47
N GLU A 4 -10.47 -2.49 -17.11
CA GLU A 4 -10.82 -2.50 -15.69
C GLU A 4 -10.68 -3.87 -15.09
N LYS A 5 -10.88 -4.91 -15.89
CA LYS A 5 -10.76 -6.27 -15.39
C LYS A 5 -9.33 -6.68 -15.18
N MET A 6 -8.41 -6.00 -15.86
CA MET A 6 -7.01 -6.32 -15.75
C MET A 6 -6.34 -5.65 -14.56
N GLN A 7 -7.00 -4.66 -14.01
CA GLN A 7 -6.44 -3.90 -12.91
C GLN A 7 -6.89 -4.50 -11.59
N MET A 8 -5.96 -4.62 -10.66
CA MET A 8 -6.31 -5.04 -9.32
C MET A 8 -7.06 -3.92 -8.62
N PRO A 9 -8.10 -4.24 -7.86
CA PRO A 9 -8.78 -3.22 -7.08
C PRO A 9 -7.80 -2.61 -6.08
N GLN A 10 -7.94 -1.32 -5.85
CA GLN A 10 -7.12 -0.68 -4.84
C GLN A 10 -7.48 -1.20 -3.47
N PRO A 11 -6.49 -1.41 -2.61
CA PRO A 11 -6.78 -1.80 -1.23
C PRO A 11 -7.58 -0.73 -0.51
N THR A 12 -8.48 -1.16 0.35
CA THR A 12 -9.16 -0.26 1.27
C THR A 12 -8.15 0.19 2.32
N ARG A 13 -8.56 1.12 3.18
CA ARG A 13 -7.69 1.62 4.23
C ARG A 13 -7.18 0.52 5.14
N THR A 14 -8.08 -0.36 5.59
CA THR A 14 -7.69 -1.45 6.47
C THR A 14 -6.86 -2.49 5.74
N GLU A 15 -7.20 -2.77 4.48
CA GLU A 15 -6.39 -3.67 3.68
C GLU A 15 -4.98 -3.14 3.52
N LEU A 16 -4.85 -1.84 3.33
CA LEU A 16 -3.55 -1.22 3.20
C LEU A 16 -2.75 -1.34 4.49
N SER A 17 -3.41 -1.19 5.64
CA SER A 17 -2.76 -1.39 6.93
C SER A 17 -2.22 -2.81 7.06
N ILE A 18 -3.01 -3.80 6.65
CA ILE A 18 -2.59 -5.20 6.69
C ILE A 18 -1.42 -5.44 5.73
N LEU A 19 -1.49 -4.89 4.53
CA LEU A 19 -0.38 -5.02 3.59
C LEU A 19 0.90 -4.40 4.15
N SER A 20 0.78 -3.25 4.81
CA SER A 20 1.94 -2.61 5.43
C SER A 20 2.58 -3.51 6.48
N ILE A 21 1.74 -4.18 7.27
CA ILE A 21 2.24 -5.13 8.27
C ILE A 21 3.00 -6.26 7.59
N LEU A 22 2.42 -6.81 6.53
CA LEU A 22 3.05 -7.93 5.82
C LEU A 22 4.34 -7.51 5.12
N TRP A 23 4.39 -6.30 4.57
CA TRP A 23 5.62 -5.80 3.96
C TRP A 23 6.72 -5.62 5.00
N ASP A 24 6.37 -5.15 6.18
CA ASP A 24 7.36 -4.89 7.23
C ASP A 24 7.81 -6.15 7.93
N ARG A 25 6.90 -7.06 8.22
CA ARG A 25 7.20 -8.26 8.99
C ARG A 25 7.54 -9.47 8.14
N GLY A 26 7.05 -9.50 6.91
CA GLY A 26 7.14 -10.68 6.07
C GLY A 26 5.99 -11.62 6.34
N PRO A 27 6.07 -12.87 5.86
CA PRO A 27 4.98 -13.83 6.04
C PRO A 27 4.56 -13.95 7.50
N SER A 28 3.26 -13.94 7.76
CA SER A 28 2.72 -13.87 9.11
C SER A 28 1.45 -14.68 9.23
N THR A 29 1.19 -15.19 10.43
CA THR A 29 -0.06 -15.87 10.72
C THR A 29 -1.15 -14.84 10.96
N VAL A 30 -2.42 -15.30 11.00
CA VAL A 30 -3.54 -14.42 11.34
C VAL A 30 -3.31 -13.78 12.69
N ARG A 31 -2.81 -14.56 13.64
CA ARG A 31 -2.55 -14.04 14.98
C ARG A 31 -1.54 -12.90 14.96
N ASP A 32 -0.45 -13.09 14.22
CA ASP A 32 0.57 -12.05 14.09
C ASP A 32 0.00 -10.78 13.50
N VAL A 33 -0.79 -10.94 12.45
CA VAL A 33 -1.41 -9.80 11.77
C VAL A 33 -2.38 -9.10 12.71
N HIS A 34 -3.19 -9.88 13.44
CA HIS A 34 -4.15 -9.31 14.36
C HIS A 34 -3.46 -8.49 15.45
N GLU A 35 -2.39 -9.03 16.02
CA GLU A 35 -1.67 -8.33 17.09
C GLU A 35 -1.09 -7.02 16.59
N ALA A 36 -0.53 -7.04 15.39
CA ALA A 36 0.05 -5.83 14.81
C ALA A 36 -1.02 -4.82 14.42
N LEU A 37 -2.11 -5.30 13.82
CA LEU A 37 -3.19 -4.43 13.40
C LEU A 37 -3.86 -3.76 14.59
N ASN A 38 -4.01 -4.50 15.69
CA ASN A 38 -4.66 -3.99 16.88
C ASN A 38 -3.91 -2.81 17.50
N LYS A 39 -2.62 -2.68 17.20
CA LYS A 39 -1.82 -1.54 17.67
C LYS A 39 -2.11 -0.28 16.86
N ILE A 40 -2.58 -0.45 15.64
CA ILE A 40 -2.87 0.66 14.73
C ILE A 40 -4.32 1.08 14.89
N GLU A 41 -5.22 0.12 14.81
CA GLU A 41 -6.65 0.35 14.99
C GLU A 41 -7.25 -0.87 15.69
N PRO A 42 -8.03 -0.65 16.74
CA PRO A 42 -8.60 -1.77 17.48
C PRO A 42 -9.46 -2.64 16.57
N SER A 43 -9.21 -3.94 16.59
CA SER A 43 -9.98 -4.85 15.77
C SER A 43 -9.87 -6.25 16.35
N GLY A 44 -10.92 -7.04 16.17
CA GLY A 44 -10.95 -8.39 16.69
C GLY A 44 -10.23 -9.37 15.80
N TYR A 45 -9.92 -10.52 16.37
CA TYR A 45 -9.26 -11.60 15.64
C TYR A 45 -10.11 -12.05 14.44
N THR A 46 -11.41 -12.20 14.64
CA THR A 46 -12.30 -12.65 13.57
C THR A 46 -12.31 -11.66 12.41
N THR A 47 -12.24 -10.37 12.72
CA THR A 47 -12.19 -9.35 11.69
C THR A 47 -10.90 -9.48 10.88
N ALA A 48 -9.76 -9.65 11.55
CA ALA A 48 -8.48 -9.82 10.86
C ALA A 48 -8.50 -11.06 9.98
N LEU A 49 -9.04 -12.15 10.49
CA LEU A 49 -9.15 -13.39 9.73
C LEU A 49 -9.98 -13.19 8.47
N LYS A 50 -11.15 -12.59 8.63
CA LYS A 50 -12.04 -12.36 7.49
C LYS A 50 -11.40 -11.43 6.46
N MET A 51 -10.73 -10.39 6.94
CA MET A 51 -10.04 -9.46 6.04
C MET A 51 -8.98 -10.19 5.21
N LEU A 52 -8.17 -11.02 5.86
CA LEU A 52 -7.14 -11.78 5.14
C LEU A 52 -7.75 -12.74 4.14
N GLN A 53 -8.86 -13.38 4.48
CA GLN A 53 -9.54 -14.26 3.55
C GLN A 53 -10.05 -13.51 2.32
N VAL A 54 -10.63 -12.35 2.53
CA VAL A 54 -11.12 -11.52 1.43
C VAL A 54 -9.95 -11.04 0.58
N MET A 55 -8.87 -10.59 1.22
CA MET A 55 -7.68 -10.13 0.50
C MET A 55 -7.04 -11.26 -0.31
N HIS A 56 -7.12 -12.48 0.20
CA HIS A 56 -6.62 -13.63 -0.54
C HIS A 56 -7.47 -13.86 -1.80
N GLN A 57 -8.77 -13.72 -1.70
CA GLN A 57 -9.66 -13.85 -2.85
C GLN A 57 -9.40 -12.76 -3.88
N LYS A 58 -9.06 -11.56 -3.41
CA LYS A 58 -8.77 -10.43 -4.30
C LYS A 58 -7.38 -10.51 -4.93
N GLY A 59 -6.54 -11.44 -4.48
CA GLY A 59 -5.19 -11.55 -4.99
C GLY A 59 -4.19 -10.60 -4.35
N GLN A 60 -4.56 -9.96 -3.26
CA GLN A 60 -3.69 -9.03 -2.57
C GLN A 60 -2.68 -9.72 -1.66
N VAL A 61 -3.03 -10.89 -1.15
CA VAL A 61 -2.14 -11.69 -0.33
C VAL A 61 -2.12 -13.12 -0.84
N LYS A 62 -1.03 -13.81 -0.52
CA LYS A 62 -0.86 -15.23 -0.78
C LYS A 62 -1.01 -15.97 0.54
N ARG A 63 -1.43 -17.23 0.47
CA ARG A 63 -1.60 -18.05 1.66
C ARG A 63 -0.84 -19.34 1.52
N ASP A 64 -0.07 -19.66 2.53
CA ASP A 64 0.64 -20.94 2.60
C ASP A 64 -0.09 -21.82 3.60
N ASP A 65 -0.65 -22.91 3.12
CA ASP A 65 -1.43 -23.83 3.94
C ASP A 65 -0.63 -25.02 4.41
N ALA A 66 0.67 -25.04 4.14
CA ALA A 66 1.49 -26.19 4.46
C ALA A 66 1.66 -26.41 5.96
N ALA A 67 1.63 -25.33 6.72
CA ALA A 67 1.74 -25.41 8.17
C ALA A 67 0.37 -25.53 8.80
N ARG A 68 0.35 -25.90 10.09
CA ARG A 68 -0.91 -26.05 10.81
C ARG A 68 -1.69 -24.75 10.81
N ALA A 69 -1.02 -23.63 11.04
CA ALA A 69 -1.64 -22.33 10.93
C ALA A 69 -1.34 -21.77 9.55
N HIS A 70 -2.34 -21.16 8.93
CA HIS A 70 -2.14 -20.53 7.63
C HIS A 70 -1.21 -19.33 7.77
N VAL A 71 -0.29 -19.19 6.82
CA VAL A 71 0.66 -18.07 6.81
C VAL A 71 0.34 -17.24 5.58
N TYR A 72 0.19 -15.93 5.81
CA TYR A 72 -0.15 -14.99 4.74
C TYR A 72 1.06 -14.12 4.41
N ALA A 73 1.21 -13.79 3.15
CA ALA A 73 2.26 -12.89 2.69
C ALA A 73 1.66 -11.96 1.65
N ALA A 74 2.23 -10.77 1.51
CA ALA A 74 1.76 -9.84 0.50
C ALA A 74 2.01 -10.44 -0.90
N ALA A 75 1.01 -10.39 -1.76
CA ALA A 75 1.13 -10.84 -3.13
C ALA A 75 1.45 -9.67 -4.06
N VAL A 76 1.31 -8.45 -3.57
CA VAL A 76 1.63 -7.23 -4.31
C VAL A 76 2.77 -6.54 -3.60
N SER A 77 3.61 -5.85 -4.35
CA SER A 77 4.74 -5.17 -3.73
C SER A 77 4.31 -3.80 -3.20
N ARG A 78 5.08 -3.32 -2.22
CA ARG A 78 4.86 -1.98 -1.69
C ARG A 78 4.99 -0.95 -2.81
N ASP A 79 6.00 -1.10 -3.63
CA ASP A 79 6.28 -0.17 -4.72
C ASP A 79 5.13 -0.09 -5.72
N GLN A 80 4.64 -1.25 -6.14
CA GLN A 80 3.51 -1.31 -7.07
C GLN A 80 2.28 -0.65 -6.49
N THR A 81 2.02 -0.91 -5.20
CA THR A 81 0.85 -0.36 -4.52
C THR A 81 0.97 1.15 -4.40
N GLN A 82 2.15 1.64 -4.05
CA GLN A 82 2.38 3.07 -3.96
C GLN A 82 2.15 3.76 -5.30
N ASN A 83 2.67 3.16 -6.37
CA ASN A 83 2.50 3.73 -7.69
C ASN A 83 1.05 3.75 -8.13
N LEU A 84 0.30 2.70 -7.80
CA LEU A 84 -1.11 2.63 -8.13
C LEU A 84 -1.89 3.75 -7.46
N PHE A 85 -1.63 3.98 -6.17
CA PHE A 85 -2.32 5.04 -5.44
C PHE A 85 -1.93 6.43 -5.94
N LEU A 86 -0.63 6.64 -6.21
CA LEU A 86 -0.18 7.93 -6.70
C LEU A 86 -0.79 8.28 -8.04
N THR A 87 -0.84 7.31 -8.94
CA THR A 87 -1.43 7.51 -10.27
C THR A 87 -2.91 7.86 -10.15
N ASP A 88 -3.61 7.12 -9.31
CA ASP A 88 -5.03 7.36 -9.12
C ASP A 88 -5.29 8.74 -8.53
N LEU A 89 -4.50 9.12 -7.52
CA LEU A 89 -4.63 10.45 -6.91
C LEU A 89 -4.36 11.55 -7.91
N ALA A 90 -3.31 11.40 -8.71
CA ALA A 90 -2.96 12.40 -9.71
C ALA A 90 -4.12 12.58 -10.70
N GLU A 91 -4.70 11.49 -11.14
CA GLU A 91 -5.78 11.57 -12.12
C GLU A 91 -7.07 12.12 -11.54
N ARG A 92 -7.43 11.68 -10.35
CA ARG A 92 -8.71 12.08 -9.76
C ARG A 92 -8.71 13.46 -9.15
N LEU A 93 -7.60 13.83 -8.51
CA LEU A 93 -7.56 15.08 -7.75
C LEU A 93 -6.72 16.17 -8.38
N PHE A 94 -5.79 15.82 -9.26
CA PHE A 94 -4.83 16.77 -9.78
C PHE A 94 -4.85 16.85 -11.31
N GLY A 95 -5.95 16.43 -11.91
CA GLY A 95 -6.11 16.52 -13.35
C GLY A 95 -5.06 15.80 -14.16
N GLY A 96 -4.50 14.73 -13.58
CA GLY A 96 -3.46 13.95 -14.23
C GLY A 96 -2.06 14.48 -14.01
N SER A 97 -1.90 15.54 -13.21
CA SER A 97 -0.60 16.17 -13.01
C SER A 97 0.11 15.64 -11.78
N THR A 98 1.12 14.83 -11.98
CA THR A 98 1.96 14.33 -10.89
C THR A 98 2.71 15.49 -10.24
N SER A 99 3.12 16.48 -11.03
CA SER A 99 3.82 17.66 -10.49
C SER A 99 2.98 18.39 -9.46
N ARG A 100 1.70 18.57 -9.76
CA ARG A 100 0.81 19.28 -8.84
C ARG A 100 0.64 18.49 -7.55
N LEU A 101 0.51 17.17 -7.66
CA LEU A 101 0.40 16.31 -6.50
C LEU A 101 1.64 16.45 -5.63
N VAL A 102 2.83 16.42 -6.25
CA VAL A 102 4.09 16.54 -5.51
C VAL A 102 4.20 17.89 -4.80
N LEU A 103 3.84 18.97 -5.51
CA LEU A 103 3.91 20.30 -4.92
C LEU A 103 2.98 20.43 -3.72
N GLN A 104 1.78 19.89 -3.85
CA GLN A 104 0.82 19.93 -2.75
C GLN A 104 1.33 19.14 -1.55
N ALA A 105 1.87 17.94 -1.83
CA ALA A 105 2.39 17.08 -0.77
C ALA A 105 3.55 17.75 -0.04
N LEU A 106 4.44 18.41 -0.78
CA LEU A 106 5.56 19.12 -0.18
C LEU A 106 5.11 20.26 0.72
N GLY A 107 4.06 20.97 0.30
CA GLY A 107 3.53 22.06 1.10
C GLY A 107 2.97 21.61 2.44
N ASN A 108 2.62 20.33 2.54
CA ASN A 108 2.02 19.77 3.75
C ASN A 108 2.95 18.80 4.48
N ALA A 109 4.23 18.82 4.20
CA ALA A 109 5.18 17.87 4.76
C ALA A 109 6.14 18.53 5.75
N PRO A 110 5.69 18.76 6.98
CA PRO A 110 6.53 19.48 7.96
C PRO A 110 7.75 18.68 8.39
N ASN A 111 7.74 17.37 8.18
CA ASN A 111 8.84 16.51 8.64
C ASN A 111 9.77 16.10 7.50
N ALA A 112 9.68 16.75 6.35
CA ALA A 112 10.57 16.45 5.26
C ALA A 112 12.00 16.84 5.64
N THR A 113 12.94 15.92 5.50
CA THR A 113 14.33 16.20 5.84
C THR A 113 15.03 16.87 4.67
N GLN A 114 16.21 17.44 4.96
CA GLN A 114 17.06 17.99 3.92
C GLN A 114 17.36 16.95 2.86
N LYS A 115 17.64 15.73 3.30
CA LYS A 115 17.96 14.63 2.39
C LYS A 115 16.77 14.28 1.49
N ASP A 116 15.56 14.28 2.08
CA ASP A 116 14.35 14.04 1.30
C ASP A 116 14.16 15.09 0.23
N MET A 117 14.38 16.36 0.60
CA MET A 117 14.22 17.46 -0.35
C MET A 117 15.22 17.36 -1.48
N GLU A 118 16.44 16.95 -1.18
CA GLU A 118 17.47 16.78 -2.19
C GLU A 118 17.12 15.65 -3.15
N SER A 119 16.60 14.55 -2.62
CA SER A 119 16.20 13.42 -3.43
C SER A 119 15.06 13.80 -4.38
N ILE A 120 14.10 14.55 -3.87
CA ILE A 120 12.96 15.01 -4.67
C ILE A 120 13.44 15.94 -5.76
N ARG A 121 14.33 16.86 -5.42
CA ARG A 121 14.86 17.83 -6.36
C ARG A 121 15.61 17.12 -7.48
N GLU A 122 16.39 16.11 -7.13
CA GLU A 122 17.14 15.33 -8.11
C GLU A 122 16.20 14.60 -9.06
N LEU A 123 15.13 14.02 -8.50
CA LEU A 123 14.16 13.29 -9.32
C LEU A 123 13.46 14.23 -10.31
N LEU A 124 13.04 15.40 -9.83
CA LEU A 124 12.39 16.39 -10.70
C LEU A 124 13.34 16.88 -11.77
N SER A 125 14.60 17.04 -11.44
CA SER A 125 15.61 17.46 -12.40
C SER A 125 15.74 16.45 -13.53
N ARG A 126 15.69 15.17 -13.20
CA ARG A 126 15.79 14.14 -14.23
C ARG A 126 14.58 14.13 -15.16
N ILE A 127 13.42 14.40 -14.61
CA ILE A 127 12.19 14.45 -15.39
C ILE A 127 12.23 15.66 -16.33
N ASP A 128 12.60 16.82 -15.80
CA ASP A 128 12.64 18.05 -16.59
C ASP A 128 13.77 18.07 -17.60
N GLY A 129 14.85 17.38 -17.29
CA GLY A 129 16.00 17.35 -18.15
C GLY A 129 15.81 16.53 -19.41
N GLU A 130 14.73 15.79 -19.45
CA GLU A 130 14.41 15.02 -20.65
C GLU A 130 13.72 15.90 -21.66
#